data_0e9c52d1761f3accabc689ebfa3f455b
#
_entry.id   0e9c52d1761f3accabc689ebfa3f455b
#
_cell.length_a   1.000
_cell.length_b   1.000
_cell.length_c   1.000
_cell.angle_alpha   90.00
_cell.angle_beta   90.00
_cell.angle_gamma   90.00
#
_symmetry.space_group_name_H-M   'P 1'
#
loop_
_entity.id
_entity.type
_entity.pdbx_description
1 polymer ?
#
loop_
_entity_poly.entity_id
_entity_poly.type
_entity_poly.pdbx_seq_one_letter_code
_entity_poly.pdbx_strand_id
1 'polypeptide(L)' 'MDLLILCDKLKKGTVYLKDDYEDIVLRMEAIDNSTRCFIKRRGRKEVEVNPTDKDVFESMMNGNEISKKEYEKFH' A
#
# COMPACT_ATOMS: atom_id res chain seq x y z
N MET A 1 2.22 -8.84 2.72
CA MET A 1 3.26 -9.20 1.71
C MET A 1 4.62 -9.21 2.38
N ASP A 2 5.49 -10.13 2.01
CA ASP A 2 6.86 -10.19 2.53
C ASP A 2 7.65 -8.91 2.16
N LEU A 3 8.41 -8.39 3.10
CA LEU A 3 9.14 -7.12 2.93
C LEU A 3 10.14 -7.16 1.77
N LEU A 4 10.86 -8.28 1.61
CA LEU A 4 11.84 -8.40 0.53
C LEU A 4 11.17 -8.43 -0.83
N ILE A 5 10.04 -9.12 -0.94
CA ILE A 5 9.26 -9.16 -2.18
C ILE A 5 8.70 -7.78 -2.48
N LEU A 6 8.20 -7.08 -1.47
CA LEU A 6 7.68 -5.74 -1.63
C LEU A 6 8.76 -4.77 -2.12
N CYS A 7 9.95 -4.82 -1.54
CA CYS A 7 11.06 -3.96 -1.96
C CYS A 7 11.45 -4.22 -3.41
N ASP A 8 11.49 -5.47 -3.84
CA ASP A 8 11.76 -5.82 -5.24
C ASP A 8 10.71 -5.25 -6.18
N LYS A 9 9.44 -5.36 -5.82
CA LYS A 9 8.35 -4.83 -6.64
C LYS A 9 8.39 -3.31 -6.72
N LEU A 10 8.73 -2.64 -5.62
CA LEU A 10 8.85 -1.18 -5.59
C LEU A 10 9.95 -0.65 -6.50
N LYS A 11 11.01 -1.44 -6.71
CA LYS A 11 12.06 -1.07 -7.67
C LYS A 11 11.55 -1.06 -9.11
N LYS A 12 10.51 -1.83 -9.39
CA LYS A 12 9.94 -1.98 -10.73
C LYS A 12 8.76 -1.06 -10.99
N GLY A 13 8.15 -0.51 -9.96
CA GLY A 13 7.01 0.38 -10.11
C GLY A 13 6.15 0.47 -8.87
N THR A 14 4.99 1.10 -9.04
CA THR A 14 4.02 1.27 -7.96
C THR A 14 3.41 -0.07 -7.58
N VAL A 15 3.24 -0.27 -6.28
CA VAL A 15 2.64 -1.49 -5.73
C VAL A 15 1.32 -1.13 -5.05
N TYR A 16 0.30 -1.94 -5.29
CA TYR A 16 -1.01 -1.79 -4.68
C TYR A 16 -1.30 -3.03 -3.83
N LEU A 17 -1.74 -2.80 -2.61
CA LEU A 17 -2.01 -3.87 -1.64
C LEU A 17 -3.40 -3.71 -1.06
N LYS A 18 -4.01 -4.82 -0.66
CA LYS A 18 -5.25 -4.80 0.10
C LYS A 18 -5.06 -5.59 1.39
N ASP A 19 -5.37 -4.96 2.51
CA ASP A 19 -5.44 -5.61 3.81
C ASP A 19 -6.91 -5.91 4.10
N ASP A 20 -7.29 -7.17 3.92
CA ASP A 20 -8.67 -7.59 4.11
C ASP A 20 -9.12 -7.51 5.56
N TYR A 21 -8.19 -7.65 6.50
CA TYR A 21 -8.50 -7.59 7.91
C TYR A 21 -8.98 -6.20 8.32
N GLU A 22 -8.28 -5.17 7.88
CA GLU A 22 -8.62 -3.77 8.18
C GLU A 22 -9.54 -3.15 7.14
N ASP A 23 -9.81 -3.87 6.03
CA ASP A 23 -10.61 -3.38 4.91
C ASP A 23 -10.10 -2.05 4.36
N ILE A 24 -8.81 -2.02 4.05
CA ILE A 24 -8.15 -0.85 3.48
C ILE A 24 -7.27 -1.28 2.31
N VAL A 25 -7.00 -0.32 1.42
CA VAL A 25 -6.04 -0.52 0.34
C VAL A 25 -4.90 0.48 0.47
N LEU A 26 -3.72 0.06 0.04
CA LEU A 26 -2.51 0.88 0.10
C LEU A 26 -1.92 1.01 -1.29
N ARG A 27 -1.39 2.19 -1.58
CA ARG A 27 -0.60 2.46 -2.78
C ARG A 27 0.79 2.88 -2.34
N MET A 28 1.81 2.22 -2.84
CA MET A 28 3.19 2.50 -2.46
C MET A 28 4.01 2.76 -3.71
N GLU A 29 4.88 3.77 -3.64
CA GLU A 29 5.77 4.10 -4.73
C GLU A 29 7.13 4.53 -4.18
N ALA A 30 8.18 4.20 -4.92
CA ALA A 30 9.54 4.61 -4.58
C ALA A 30 9.93 5.78 -5.47
N ILE A 31 10.28 6.92 -4.86
CA ILE A 31 10.69 8.14 -5.55
C ILE A 31 11.95 8.66 -4.87
N ASP A 32 13.03 8.84 -5.65
CA ASP A 32 14.29 9.44 -5.17
C ASP A 32 14.79 8.83 -3.86
N ASN A 33 14.90 7.50 -3.81
CA ASN A 33 15.36 6.75 -2.65
C ASN A 33 14.43 6.82 -1.43
N SER A 34 13.23 7.37 -1.61
CA SER A 34 12.20 7.42 -0.58
C SER A 34 11.02 6.57 -0.99
N THR A 35 10.31 6.05 0.01
CA THR A 35 9.07 5.32 -0.22
C THR A 35 7.91 6.18 0.25
N ARG A 36 6.95 6.43 -0.63
CA ARG A 36 5.71 7.11 -0.28
C ARG A 36 4.60 6.08 -0.19
N CYS A 37 3.77 6.22 0.81
CA CYS A 37 2.65 5.31 1.04
C CYS A 37 1.36 6.11 1.18
N PHE A 38 0.32 5.63 0.49
CA PHE A 38 -1.01 6.22 0.56
C PHE A 38 -1.99 5.14 0.98
N ILE A 39 -2.98 5.51 1.75
CA ILE A 39 -3.98 4.58 2.26
C ILE A 39 -5.37 5.09 1.93
N LYS A 40 -6.27 4.18 1.61
CA LYS A 40 -7.66 4.51 1.30
C LYS A 40 -8.56 3.58 2.11
N ARG A 41 -9.47 4.18 2.88
CA ARG A 41 -10.46 3.46 3.67
C ARG A 41 -11.83 3.59 3.03
N ARG A 42 -12.74 2.69 3.39
CA ARG A 42 -14.11 2.74 2.88
C ARG A 42 -14.75 4.11 3.14
N GLY A 43 -15.31 4.69 2.09
CA GLY A 43 -15.99 5.98 2.18
C GLY A 43 -15.09 7.18 2.40
N ARG A 44 -13.78 7.00 2.27
CA ARG A 44 -12.81 8.07 2.50
C ARG A 44 -11.87 8.23 1.32
N LYS A 45 -11.34 9.45 1.19
CA LYS A 45 -10.35 9.74 0.14
C LYS A 45 -8.98 9.19 0.51
N GLU A 46 -8.15 8.98 -0.50
CA GLU A 46 -6.77 8.60 -0.32
C GLU A 46 -6.02 9.66 0.49
N VAL A 47 -5.24 9.23 1.47
CA VAL A 47 -4.38 10.11 2.26
C VAL A 47 -2.96 9.54 2.30
N GLU A 48 -1.98 10.43 2.31
CA GLU A 48 -0.59 10.02 2.46
C GLU A 48 -0.31 9.70 3.93
N VAL A 49 0.41 8.59 4.17
CA VAL A 49 0.77 8.14 5.50
C VAL A 49 2.26 7.79 5.54
N ASN A 50 2.80 7.74 6.75
CA ASN A 50 4.20 7.37 6.94
C ASN A 50 4.34 5.85 6.90
N PRO A 51 5.16 5.29 5.98
CA PRO A 51 5.33 3.84 5.87
C PRO A 51 5.99 3.20 7.10
N THR A 52 6.62 3.99 7.96
CA THR A 52 7.22 3.48 9.20
C THR A 52 6.25 3.50 10.38
N ASP A 53 5.05 4.06 10.20
CA ASP A 53 4.00 3.99 11.20
C ASP A 53 3.64 2.53 11.44
N LYS A 54 3.47 2.15 12.72
CA LYS A 54 3.25 0.76 13.10
C LYS A 54 2.03 0.15 12.42
N ASP A 55 0.91 0.87 12.44
CA ASP A 55 -0.34 0.36 11.87
C ASP A 55 -0.23 0.22 10.36
N VAL A 56 0.41 1.18 9.71
CA VAL A 56 0.65 1.14 8.27
C VAL A 56 1.55 -0.02 7.91
N PHE A 57 2.62 -0.23 8.67
CA PHE A 57 3.55 -1.33 8.44
C PHE A 57 2.86 -2.69 8.60
N GLU A 58 2.02 -2.84 9.61
CA GLU A 58 1.28 -4.08 9.83
C GLU A 58 0.33 -4.36 8.65
N SER A 59 -0.39 -3.36 8.17
CA SER A 59 -1.27 -3.51 7.01
C SER A 59 -0.47 -3.87 5.75
N MET A 60 0.71 -3.29 5.61
CA MET A 60 1.62 -3.61 4.51
C MET A 60 2.04 -5.08 4.54
N MET A 61 2.41 -5.60 5.71
CA MET A 61 2.83 -6.99 5.86
C MET A 61 1.68 -7.97 5.72
N ASN A 62 0.48 -7.59 6.12
CA ASN A 62 -0.72 -8.42 6.01
C ASN A 62 -1.39 -8.30 4.65
N GLY A 63 -1.03 -7.30 3.87
CA GLY A 63 -1.67 -7.03 2.59
C GLY A 63 -1.31 -8.02 1.50
N ASN A 64 -2.26 -8.20 0.58
CA ASN A 64 -2.05 -8.98 -0.64
C ASN A 64 -2.03 -8.03 -1.83
N GLU A 65 -1.21 -8.34 -2.81
CA GLU A 65 -1.12 -7.50 -4.00
C GLU A 65 -2.43 -7.49 -4.78
N ILE A 66 -2.86 -6.29 -5.18
CA ILE A 66 -4.01 -6.10 -6.05
C ILE A 66 -3.58 -5.29 -7.27
N SER A 67 -4.44 -5.22 -8.28
CA SER A 67 -4.18 -4.41 -9.45
C SER A 67 -4.47 -2.94 -9.19
N LYS A 68 -3.91 -2.08 -10.04
CA LYS A 68 -4.24 -0.65 -10.02
C LYS A 68 -5.74 -0.43 -10.15
N LYS A 69 -6.38 -1.19 -11.03
CA LYS A 69 -7.82 -1.09 -11.27
C LYS A 69 -8.63 -1.41 -10.01
N GLU A 70 -8.23 -2.47 -9.29
CA GLU A 70 -8.88 -2.82 -8.03
C GLU A 70 -8.71 -1.72 -6.97
N TYR A 71 -7.51 -1.14 -6.91
CA TYR A 71 -7.24 -0.03 -6.02
C TYR A 71 -8.14 1.17 -6.33
N GLU A 72 -8.27 1.53 -7.60
CA GLU A 72 -9.08 2.67 -8.03
C GLU A 72 -10.56 2.46 -7.77
N LYS A 73 -11.04 1.23 -7.85
CA LYS A 73 -12.44 0.89 -7.60
C LYS A 73 -12.81 0.85 -6.12
N PHE A 74 -11.82 0.78 -5.26
CA PHE A 74 -12.06 0.72 -3.81
C PHE A 74 -12.52 2.10 -3.32
N HIS A 75 -13.69 2.12 -2.72
CA HIS A 75 -14.22 3.35 -2.11
C HIS A 75 -15.42 3.08 -1.19
#